data_895fe6f94f860f36dad3eb7a2ff59cb7
#
_entry.id   895fe6f94f860f36dad3eb7a2ff59cb7
#
_cell.length_a   1.000
_cell.length_b   1.000
_cell.length_c   1.000
_cell.angle_alpha   90.00
_cell.angle_beta   90.00
_cell.angle_gamma   90.00
#
_symmetry.space_group_name_H-M   'P 1'
#
loop_
_entity.id
_entity.type
_entity.pdbx_description
1 polymer ?
#
loop_
_entity_poly.entity_id
_entity_poly.type
_entity_poly.pdbx_seq_one_letter_code
_entity_poly.pdbx_strand_id
1 'polypeptide(L)'
;MAIVLILITTLCLAYANGANDNFKGVATLFGSGTTHYRRAIGWATITTLLGSLTAVFLAEILIKSFSGKGLVSFELAATTEYGAAVALGAGLTVLMATWIGMPISTTHSLVGALVGAGWMADSAIELEKLGSGFFLPLLVSPVMAFGFASVFYPLLSKARQKFGVHSVVSFYTFFHK
;
A
#
# COMPACT_ATOMS: atom_id res chain seq x y z
N MET A 1 11.71 25.08 10.66
CA MET A 1 12.47 24.08 9.89
C MET A 1 11.88 22.68 10.01
N ALA A 2 11.63 22.16 11.22
CA ALA A 2 11.10 20.79 11.42
C ALA A 2 9.80 20.49 10.67
N ILE A 3 8.82 21.41 10.66
CA ILE A 3 7.55 21.23 9.92
C ILE A 3 7.78 21.10 8.41
N VAL A 4 8.70 21.86 7.85
CA VAL A 4 9.03 21.78 6.42
C VAL A 4 9.71 20.44 6.09
N LEU A 5 10.59 19.98 6.99
CA LEU A 5 11.26 18.69 6.83
C LEU A 5 10.25 17.53 6.80
N ILE A 6 9.36 17.46 7.78
CA ILE A 6 8.35 16.38 7.84
C ILE A 6 7.38 16.46 6.64
N LEU A 7 7.02 17.66 6.20
CA LEU A 7 6.18 17.83 5.03
C LEU A 7 6.87 17.27 3.77
N ILE A 8 8.12 17.62 3.53
CA ILE A 8 8.88 17.15 2.37
C ILE A 8 9.05 15.62 2.41
N THR A 9 9.45 15.07 3.56
CA THR A 9 9.66 13.63 3.70
C THR A 9 8.36 12.84 3.55
N THR A 10 7.26 13.36 4.08
CA THR A 10 5.94 12.73 3.93
C THR A 10 5.43 12.79 2.49
N LEU A 11 5.62 13.91 1.79
CA LEU A 11 5.28 14.02 0.37
C LEU A 11 6.15 13.10 -0.49
N CYS A 12 7.43 12.94 -0.16
CA CYS A 12 8.32 11.98 -0.81
C CYS A 12 7.81 10.54 -0.63
N LEU A 13 7.43 10.16 0.59
CA LEU A 13 6.85 8.85 0.86
C LEU A 13 5.53 8.64 0.11
N ALA A 14 4.64 9.64 0.11
CA ALA A 14 3.37 9.57 -0.62
C ALA A 14 3.58 9.40 -2.13
N TYR A 15 4.53 10.13 -2.70
CA TYR A 15 4.91 9.97 -4.11
C TYR A 15 5.48 8.58 -4.39
N ALA A 16 6.40 8.10 -3.55
CA ALA A 16 7.00 6.79 -3.68
C ALA A 16 5.95 5.67 -3.65
N ASN A 17 5.01 5.77 -2.69
CA ASN A 17 3.89 4.85 -2.58
C ASN A 17 3.02 4.86 -3.84
N GLY A 18 2.62 6.04 -4.32
CA GLY A 18 1.82 6.17 -5.54
C GLY A 18 2.55 5.61 -6.77
N ALA A 19 3.84 5.88 -6.91
CA ALA A 19 4.66 5.41 -8.02
C ALA A 19 4.80 3.87 -8.05
N ASN A 20 4.88 3.23 -6.88
CA ASN A 20 5.01 1.78 -6.77
C ASN A 20 3.65 1.06 -6.81
N ASP A 21 2.64 1.59 -6.12
CA ASP A 21 1.43 0.85 -5.78
C ASP A 21 0.24 1.14 -6.70
N ASN A 22 0.17 2.30 -7.34
CA ASN A 22 -1.01 2.73 -8.08
C ASN A 22 -1.40 1.74 -9.20
N PHE A 23 -0.44 1.19 -9.92
CA PHE A 23 -0.71 0.24 -11.01
C PHE A 23 -1.06 -1.18 -10.51
N LYS A 24 -0.66 -1.56 -9.30
CA LYS A 24 -0.88 -2.93 -8.77
C LYS A 24 -2.35 -3.31 -8.75
N GLY A 25 -3.24 -2.37 -8.41
CA GLY A 25 -4.69 -2.60 -8.37
C GLY A 25 -5.32 -2.93 -9.73
N VAL A 26 -4.69 -2.54 -10.83
CA VAL A 26 -5.18 -2.73 -12.20
C VAL A 26 -4.26 -3.60 -13.06
N ALA A 27 -3.21 -4.16 -12.48
CA ALA A 27 -2.23 -4.98 -13.21
C ALA A 27 -2.87 -6.20 -13.88
N THR A 28 -3.80 -6.86 -13.20
CA THR A 28 -4.56 -8.00 -13.75
C THR A 28 -5.50 -7.60 -14.86
N LEU A 29 -6.12 -6.42 -14.77
CA LEU A 29 -7.00 -5.86 -15.79
C LEU A 29 -6.21 -5.57 -17.09
N PHE A 30 -5.02 -5.01 -16.97
CA PHE A 30 -4.11 -4.79 -18.09
C PHE A 30 -3.52 -6.11 -18.61
N GLY A 31 -3.00 -6.97 -17.73
CA GLY A 31 -2.36 -8.23 -18.09
C GLY A 31 -3.29 -9.25 -18.75
N SER A 32 -4.59 -9.19 -18.47
CA SER A 32 -5.61 -10.00 -19.16
C SER A 32 -5.97 -9.51 -20.57
N GLY A 33 -5.40 -8.39 -21.02
CA GLY A 33 -5.74 -7.77 -22.30
C GLY A 33 -7.13 -7.10 -22.35
N THR A 34 -7.81 -7.01 -21.22
CA THR A 34 -9.17 -6.43 -21.16
C THR A 34 -9.18 -4.93 -21.43
N THR A 35 -8.07 -4.23 -21.15
CA THR A 35 -7.95 -2.79 -21.37
C THR A 35 -6.52 -2.38 -21.74
N HIS A 36 -6.39 -1.18 -22.31
CA HIS A 36 -5.07 -0.59 -22.62
C HIS A 36 -4.46 0.07 -21.38
N TYR A 37 -3.14 0.16 -21.34
CA TYR A 37 -2.37 0.75 -20.23
C TYR A 37 -2.91 2.12 -19.77
N ARG A 38 -3.15 3.06 -20.70
CA ARG A 38 -3.63 4.41 -20.39
C ARG A 38 -4.99 4.42 -19.67
N ARG A 39 -5.90 3.50 -20.05
CA ARG A 39 -7.19 3.38 -19.37
C ARG A 39 -7.04 2.72 -18.02
N ALA A 40 -6.21 1.67 -17.91
CA ALA A 40 -5.93 1.01 -16.64
C ALA A 40 -5.36 1.99 -15.61
N ILE A 41 -4.31 2.74 -15.96
CA ILE A 41 -3.69 3.71 -15.05
C ILE A 41 -4.63 4.89 -14.74
N GLY A 42 -5.47 5.32 -15.69
CA GLY A 42 -6.47 6.33 -15.45
C GLY A 42 -7.49 5.90 -14.39
N TRP A 43 -8.03 4.69 -14.50
CA TRP A 43 -8.91 4.12 -13.47
C TRP A 43 -8.21 3.97 -12.13
N ALA A 44 -6.98 3.45 -12.12
CA ALA A 44 -6.18 3.35 -10.90
C ALA A 44 -6.03 4.70 -10.21
N THR A 45 -5.68 5.75 -10.96
CA THR A 45 -5.47 7.10 -10.42
C THR A 45 -6.76 7.69 -9.84
N ILE A 46 -7.89 7.56 -10.54
CA ILE A 46 -9.19 8.06 -10.06
C ILE A 46 -9.61 7.31 -8.79
N THR A 47 -9.53 5.99 -8.78
CA THR A 47 -9.92 5.19 -7.61
C THR A 47 -8.99 5.42 -6.42
N THR A 48 -7.69 5.57 -6.65
CA THR A 48 -6.71 5.91 -5.61
C THR A 48 -7.00 7.30 -5.02
N LEU A 49 -7.32 8.29 -5.85
CA LEU A 49 -7.69 9.62 -5.38
C LEU A 49 -8.95 9.57 -4.50
N LEU A 50 -10.00 8.90 -4.97
CA LEU A 50 -11.25 8.75 -4.20
C LEU A 50 -11.00 7.99 -2.90
N GLY A 51 -10.21 6.92 -2.95
CA GLY A 51 -9.80 6.14 -1.77
C GLY A 51 -9.01 6.97 -0.77
N SER A 52 -8.08 7.81 -1.25
CA SER A 52 -7.29 8.70 -0.39
C SER A 52 -8.15 9.76 0.30
N LEU A 53 -9.12 10.35 -0.42
CA LEU A 53 -10.07 11.29 0.17
C LEU A 53 -10.95 10.61 1.24
N THR A 54 -11.41 9.40 0.97
CA THR A 54 -12.18 8.61 1.95
C THR A 54 -11.34 8.24 3.16
N ALA A 55 -10.07 7.89 2.95
CA ALA A 55 -9.15 7.52 4.02
C ALA A 55 -8.90 8.66 5.02
N VAL A 56 -8.99 9.92 4.62
CA VAL A 56 -8.88 11.07 5.54
C VAL A 56 -9.91 10.98 6.68
N PHE A 57 -11.09 10.44 6.40
CA PHE A 57 -12.17 10.29 7.39
C PHE A 57 -12.10 8.99 8.18
N LEU A 58 -11.45 7.96 7.67
CA LEU A 58 -11.47 6.60 8.22
C LEU A 58 -10.13 6.14 8.79
N ALA A 59 -9.06 6.89 8.60
CA ALA A 59 -7.69 6.42 8.85
C ALA A 59 -7.20 6.57 10.31
N GLU A 60 -8.04 6.99 11.26
CA GLU A 60 -7.59 7.21 12.66
C GLU A 60 -6.85 5.99 13.25
N ILE A 61 -7.36 4.78 13.00
CA ILE A 61 -6.76 3.53 13.50
C ILE A 61 -5.37 3.33 12.89
N LEU A 62 -5.23 3.55 11.56
CA LEU A 62 -3.96 3.43 10.86
C LEU A 62 -2.95 4.49 11.34
N ILE A 63 -3.39 5.74 11.52
CA ILE A 63 -2.55 6.82 12.04
C ILE A 63 -2.01 6.44 13.42
N LYS A 64 -2.84 5.91 14.32
CA LYS A 64 -2.42 5.44 15.64
C LYS A 64 -1.40 4.30 15.54
N SER A 65 -1.64 3.34 14.66
CA SER A 65 -0.76 2.18 14.47
C SER A 65 0.63 2.56 13.94
N PHE A 66 0.69 3.48 12.97
CA PHE A 66 1.94 3.91 12.35
C PHE A 66 2.58 5.15 12.98
N SER A 67 2.08 5.62 14.11
CA SER A 67 2.67 6.73 14.86
C SER A 67 3.92 6.34 15.67
N GLY A 68 4.29 5.06 15.70
CA GLY A 68 5.39 4.54 16.52
C GLY A 68 5.06 4.41 18.01
N LYS A 69 3.92 4.90 18.47
CA LYS A 69 3.50 4.82 19.88
C LYS A 69 3.32 3.37 20.30
N GLY A 70 3.99 3.01 21.39
CA GLY A 70 4.01 1.64 21.92
C GLY A 70 4.96 0.68 21.17
N LEU A 71 5.68 1.14 20.14
CA LEU A 71 6.80 0.43 19.53
C LEU A 71 8.13 0.97 20.01
N VAL A 72 8.24 2.28 20.15
CA VAL A 72 9.36 3.01 20.74
C VAL A 72 8.86 3.84 21.92
N SER A 73 9.77 4.48 22.66
CA SER A 73 9.39 5.38 23.77
C SER A 73 8.43 6.47 23.28
N PHE A 74 7.49 6.85 24.15
CA PHE A 74 6.51 7.88 23.82
C PHE A 74 7.16 9.22 23.46
N GLU A 75 8.23 9.57 24.16
CA GLU A 75 8.99 10.79 23.93
C GLU A 75 9.56 10.83 22.53
N LEU A 76 10.23 9.75 22.09
CA LEU A 76 10.80 9.62 20.75
C LEU A 76 9.71 9.66 19.67
N ALA A 77 8.63 8.89 19.86
CA ALA A 77 7.53 8.83 18.90
C ALA A 77 6.82 10.19 18.67
N ALA A 78 6.93 11.12 19.64
CA ALA A 78 6.37 12.45 19.54
C ALA A 78 7.27 13.45 18.83
N THR A 79 8.53 13.08 18.51
CA THR A 79 9.48 13.99 17.86
C THR A 79 9.23 14.06 16.35
N THR A 80 9.39 15.27 15.80
CA THR A 80 9.29 15.51 14.35
C THR A 80 10.43 14.81 13.59
N GLU A 81 11.59 14.74 14.20
CA GLU A 81 12.82 14.13 13.66
C GLU A 81 12.64 12.63 13.44
N TYR A 82 12.05 11.93 14.41
CA TYR A 82 11.70 10.52 14.28
C TYR A 82 10.69 10.29 13.14
N GLY A 83 9.62 11.08 13.11
CA GLY A 83 8.62 11.00 12.03
C GLY A 83 9.23 11.26 10.65
N ALA A 84 10.12 12.25 10.54
CA ALA A 84 10.81 12.56 9.29
C ALA A 84 11.80 11.45 8.88
N ALA A 85 12.54 10.86 9.82
CA ALA A 85 13.44 9.74 9.57
C ALA A 85 12.67 8.50 9.08
N VAL A 86 11.54 8.18 9.71
CA VAL A 86 10.66 7.07 9.30
C VAL A 86 10.11 7.31 7.88
N ALA A 87 9.57 8.50 7.62
CA ALA A 87 9.02 8.84 6.30
C ALA A 87 10.08 8.80 5.20
N LEU A 88 11.29 9.32 5.49
CA LEU A 88 12.39 9.30 4.55
C LEU A 88 12.91 7.89 4.31
N GLY A 89 13.14 7.10 5.36
CA GLY A 89 13.62 5.73 5.26
C GLY A 89 12.66 4.83 4.47
N ALA A 90 11.37 4.89 4.78
CA ALA A 90 10.35 4.16 4.04
C ALA A 90 10.24 4.66 2.59
N GLY A 91 10.22 5.98 2.37
CA GLY A 91 10.13 6.59 1.05
C GLY A 91 11.29 6.20 0.14
N LEU A 92 12.53 6.30 0.63
CA LEU A 92 13.73 5.90 -0.12
C LEU A 92 13.71 4.40 -0.46
N THR A 93 13.33 3.54 0.48
CA THR A 93 13.21 2.10 0.24
C THR A 93 12.24 1.81 -0.89
N VAL A 94 11.05 2.43 -0.88
CA VAL A 94 10.04 2.25 -1.92
C VAL A 94 10.49 2.82 -3.26
N LEU A 95 11.14 3.99 -3.28
CA LEU A 95 11.71 4.57 -4.50
C LEU A 95 12.79 3.71 -5.12
N MET A 96 13.71 3.17 -4.30
CA MET A 96 14.73 2.25 -4.78
C MET A 96 14.12 1.01 -5.41
N ALA A 97 13.14 0.39 -4.74
CA ALA A 97 12.43 -0.77 -5.29
C ALA A 97 11.71 -0.42 -6.61
N THR A 98 11.11 0.75 -6.70
CA THR A 98 10.45 1.23 -7.92
C THR A 98 11.46 1.42 -9.06
N TRP A 99 12.64 1.97 -8.78
CA TRP A 99 13.71 2.17 -9.78
C TRP A 99 14.19 0.85 -10.39
N ILE A 100 14.34 -0.18 -9.58
CA ILE A 100 14.76 -1.51 -10.06
C ILE A 100 13.59 -2.37 -10.56
N GLY A 101 12.36 -1.81 -10.58
CA GLY A 101 11.16 -2.48 -11.08
C GLY A 101 10.63 -3.58 -10.16
N MET A 102 10.97 -3.55 -8.86
CA MET A 102 10.49 -4.53 -7.89
C MET A 102 9.23 -4.06 -7.18
N PRO A 103 8.16 -4.88 -7.14
CA PRO A 103 7.01 -4.61 -6.29
C PRO A 103 7.41 -4.78 -4.82
N ILE A 104 7.13 -3.78 -4.00
CA ILE A 104 7.42 -3.79 -2.57
C ILE A 104 6.15 -3.46 -1.77
N SER A 105 6.09 -3.91 -0.53
CA SER A 105 5.05 -3.49 0.41
C SER A 105 5.49 -2.21 1.14
N THR A 106 4.75 -1.13 0.94
CA THR A 106 4.96 0.12 1.66
C THR A 106 4.78 -0.05 3.18
N THR A 107 3.85 -0.92 3.60
CA THR A 107 3.66 -1.27 5.01
C THR A 107 4.91 -1.90 5.62
N HIS A 108 5.54 -2.85 4.92
CA HIS A 108 6.81 -3.45 5.39
C HIS A 108 7.94 -2.40 5.45
N SER A 109 8.01 -1.52 4.45
CA SER A 109 8.99 -0.43 4.45
C SER A 109 8.79 0.53 5.63
N LEU A 110 7.52 0.86 5.95
CA LEU A 110 7.20 1.69 7.12
C LEU A 110 7.57 1.01 8.43
N VAL A 111 7.23 -0.27 8.60
CA VAL A 111 7.59 -1.03 9.82
C VAL A 111 9.11 -1.11 9.96
N GLY A 112 9.82 -1.41 8.88
CA GLY A 112 11.28 -1.41 8.88
C GLY A 112 11.88 -0.05 9.23
N ALA A 113 11.31 1.04 8.71
CA ALA A 113 11.74 2.40 9.03
C ALA A 113 11.46 2.79 10.49
N LEU A 114 10.30 2.39 11.04
CA LEU A 114 9.95 2.62 12.46
C LEU A 114 10.98 1.92 13.38
N VAL A 115 11.28 0.67 13.12
CA VAL A 115 12.25 -0.12 13.90
C VAL A 115 13.65 0.45 13.71
N GLY A 116 14.08 0.69 12.48
CA GLY A 116 15.41 1.19 12.17
C GLY A 116 15.69 2.58 12.77
N ALA A 117 14.75 3.50 12.65
CA ALA A 117 14.87 4.84 13.24
C ALA A 117 14.86 4.76 14.79
N GLY A 118 14.02 3.89 15.38
CA GLY A 118 14.00 3.67 16.82
C GLY A 118 15.33 3.11 17.33
N TRP A 119 15.88 2.13 16.63
CA TRP A 119 17.18 1.52 16.99
C TRP A 119 18.33 2.55 16.91
N MET A 120 18.36 3.35 15.84
CA MET A 120 19.38 4.40 15.69
C MET A 120 19.27 5.52 16.75
N ALA A 121 18.11 5.67 17.37
CA ALA A 121 17.87 6.59 18.48
C ALA A 121 18.08 5.93 19.86
N ASP A 122 18.69 4.76 19.93
CA ASP A 122 18.92 3.98 21.15
C ASP A 122 17.65 3.72 21.97
N SER A 123 16.48 3.71 21.30
CA SER A 123 15.20 3.42 21.96
C SER A 123 14.98 1.91 22.03
N ALA A 124 14.50 1.43 23.18
CA ALA A 124 14.04 0.06 23.31
C ALA A 124 12.86 -0.18 22.35
N ILE A 125 12.93 -1.27 21.58
CA ILE A 125 11.86 -1.69 20.67
C ILE A 125 10.97 -2.70 21.39
N GLU A 126 9.67 -2.41 21.48
CA GLU A 126 8.69 -3.31 22.06
C GLU A 126 8.38 -4.47 21.10
N LEU A 127 9.07 -5.61 21.31
CA LEU A 127 8.98 -6.79 20.43
C LEU A 127 7.58 -7.40 20.41
N GLU A 128 6.84 -7.34 21.51
CA GLU A 128 5.47 -7.83 21.57
C GLU A 128 4.55 -7.02 20.66
N LYS A 129 4.67 -5.69 20.68
CA LYS A 129 3.94 -4.79 19.78
C LYS A 129 4.34 -4.99 18.33
N LEU A 130 5.63 -5.19 18.08
CA LEU A 130 6.13 -5.48 16.74
C LEU A 130 5.56 -6.80 16.20
N GLY A 131 5.55 -7.85 17.03
CA GLY A 131 5.04 -9.18 16.67
C GLY A 131 3.53 -9.16 16.43
N SER A 132 2.76 -8.79 17.44
CA SER A 132 1.29 -8.86 17.41
C SER A 132 0.65 -7.75 16.54
N GLY A 133 1.22 -6.54 16.59
CA GLY A 133 0.66 -5.39 15.89
C GLY A 133 1.03 -5.28 14.42
N PHE A 134 2.16 -5.85 14.02
CA PHE A 134 2.67 -5.71 12.64
C PHE A 134 2.96 -7.06 11.97
N PHE A 135 3.83 -7.91 12.54
CA PHE A 135 4.21 -9.15 11.86
C PHE A 135 3.05 -10.13 11.70
N LEU A 136 2.26 -10.34 12.74
CA LEU A 136 1.14 -11.27 12.68
C LEU A 136 0.10 -10.88 11.62
N PRO A 137 -0.41 -9.64 11.54
CA PRO A 137 -1.29 -9.22 10.46
C PRO A 137 -0.67 -9.37 9.06
N LEU A 138 0.63 -9.08 8.91
CA LEU A 138 1.32 -9.20 7.63
C LEU A 138 1.47 -10.65 7.17
N LEU A 139 1.66 -11.60 8.10
CA LEU A 139 1.72 -13.03 7.78
C LEU A 139 0.33 -13.63 7.52
N VAL A 140 -0.68 -13.16 8.24
CA VAL A 140 -2.05 -13.69 8.12
C VAL A 140 -2.73 -13.15 6.85
N SER A 141 -2.45 -11.90 6.44
CA SER A 141 -3.16 -11.26 5.33
C SER A 141 -3.04 -11.99 3.97
N PRO A 142 -1.90 -12.55 3.55
CA PRO A 142 -1.83 -13.33 2.31
C PRO A 142 -2.67 -14.61 2.36
N VAL A 143 -2.70 -15.27 3.52
CA VAL A 143 -3.50 -16.49 3.72
C VAL A 143 -4.99 -16.16 3.62
N MET A 144 -5.42 -15.09 4.27
CA MET A 144 -6.79 -14.60 4.17
C MET A 144 -7.16 -14.19 2.73
N ALA A 145 -6.27 -13.44 2.06
CA ALA A 145 -6.48 -13.03 0.68
C ALA A 145 -6.62 -14.24 -0.26
N PHE A 146 -5.78 -15.26 -0.10
CA PHE A 146 -5.88 -16.51 -0.85
C PHE A 146 -7.19 -17.24 -0.56
N GLY A 147 -7.58 -17.34 0.72
CA GLY A 147 -8.84 -17.97 1.12
C GLY A 147 -10.05 -17.27 0.50
N PHE A 148 -10.14 -15.94 0.59
CA PHE A 148 -11.21 -15.18 -0.03
C PHE A 148 -11.21 -15.32 -1.56
N ALA A 149 -10.05 -15.22 -2.21
CA ALA A 149 -9.95 -15.38 -3.65
C ALA A 149 -10.42 -16.76 -4.10
N SER A 150 -10.06 -17.81 -3.37
CA SER A 150 -10.47 -19.21 -3.66
C SER A 150 -11.98 -19.43 -3.57
N VAL A 151 -12.66 -18.68 -2.71
CA VAL A 151 -14.12 -18.75 -2.55
C VAL A 151 -14.83 -17.84 -3.58
N PHE A 152 -14.40 -16.59 -3.68
CA PHE A 152 -15.09 -15.61 -4.52
C PHE A 152 -14.89 -15.82 -6.01
N TYR A 153 -13.71 -16.28 -6.44
CA TYR A 153 -13.44 -16.50 -7.87
C TYR A 153 -14.41 -17.49 -8.52
N PRO A 154 -14.60 -18.71 -8.01
CA PRO A 154 -15.56 -19.65 -8.59
C PRO A 154 -17.01 -19.16 -8.49
N LEU A 155 -17.36 -18.45 -7.42
CA LEU A 155 -18.70 -17.87 -7.25
C LEU A 155 -19.00 -16.83 -8.33
N LEU A 156 -18.07 -15.89 -8.53
CA LEU A 156 -18.18 -14.86 -9.57
C LEU A 156 -18.13 -15.45 -10.98
N SER A 157 -17.31 -16.48 -11.20
CA SER A 157 -17.21 -17.18 -12.47
C SER A 157 -18.56 -17.87 -12.84
N LYS A 158 -19.20 -18.56 -11.88
CA LYS A 158 -20.53 -19.17 -12.06
C LYS A 158 -21.60 -18.11 -12.28
N ALA A 159 -21.58 -17.01 -11.51
CA ALA A 159 -22.51 -15.91 -11.69
C ALA A 159 -22.39 -15.31 -13.10
N ARG A 160 -21.17 -15.08 -13.57
CA ARG A 160 -20.89 -14.58 -14.93
C ARG A 160 -21.45 -15.50 -16.01
N GLN A 161 -21.28 -16.83 -15.87
CA GLN A 161 -21.82 -17.81 -16.82
C GLN A 161 -23.35 -17.80 -16.82
N LYS A 162 -23.97 -17.69 -15.64
CA LYS A 162 -25.43 -17.71 -15.49
C LYS A 162 -26.11 -16.43 -16.02
N PHE A 163 -25.48 -15.27 -15.83
CA PHE A 163 -26.05 -13.99 -16.23
C PHE A 163 -25.60 -13.52 -17.63
N GLY A 164 -24.90 -14.37 -18.39
CA GLY A 164 -24.53 -14.09 -19.78
C GLY A 164 -23.65 -12.86 -19.97
N VAL A 165 -22.92 -12.43 -18.93
CA VAL A 165 -21.95 -11.34 -19.02
C VAL A 165 -20.75 -11.83 -19.83
N HIS A 166 -20.91 -11.84 -21.16
CA HIS A 166 -19.85 -12.14 -22.09
C HIS A 166 -18.78 -11.04 -21.96
N SER A 167 -17.54 -11.48 -21.86
CA SER A 167 -16.41 -10.59 -21.69
C SER A 167 -16.37 -9.52 -22.77
N VAL A 168 -16.02 -8.31 -22.38
CA VAL A 168 -15.72 -7.15 -23.24
C VAL A 168 -14.73 -7.49 -24.37
N VAL A 169 -13.99 -8.58 -24.27
CA VAL A 169 -13.10 -9.14 -25.28
C VAL A 169 -13.83 -9.47 -26.61
N SER A 170 -15.09 -9.93 -26.56
CA SER A 170 -15.90 -10.18 -27.76
C SER A 170 -16.29 -8.91 -28.49
N PHE A 171 -16.39 -7.79 -27.78
CA PHE A 171 -16.74 -6.50 -28.36
C PHE A 171 -15.57 -5.86 -29.14
N TYR A 172 -14.33 -6.13 -28.71
CA TYR A 172 -13.13 -5.62 -29.39
C TYR A 172 -12.82 -6.36 -30.70
N THR A 173 -13.08 -7.66 -30.78
CA THR A 173 -12.89 -8.44 -32.01
C THR A 173 -13.91 -8.07 -33.10
N PHE A 174 -15.05 -7.53 -32.72
CA PHE A 174 -16.08 -7.09 -33.68
C PHE A 174 -15.77 -5.74 -34.35
N PHE A 175 -15.03 -4.86 -33.68
CA PHE A 175 -14.67 -3.53 -34.23
C PHE A 175 -13.29 -3.42 -34.84
N HIS A 176 -12.48 -4.51 -34.84
CA HIS A 176 -11.14 -4.55 -35.45
C HIS A 176 -11.01 -5.56 -36.60
N LYS A 177 -12.16 -5.90 -37.23
CA LYS A 177 -12.17 -6.49 -38.57
C LYS A 177 -12.61 -5.40 -39.57
#